data_1c2f583c66869ec23ac29cdc5cba616f
#
_entry.id   1c2f583c66869ec23ac29cdc5cba616f
#
_cell.length_a   1.000
_cell.length_b   1.000
_cell.length_c   1.000
_cell.angle_alpha   90.00
_cell.angle_beta   90.00
_cell.angle_gamma   90.00
#
_symmetry.space_group_name_H-M   'P 1'
#
loop_
_entity.id
_entity.type
_entity.pdbx_description
1 polymer ?
#
loop_
_entity_poly.entity_id
_entity_poly.type
_entity_poly.pdbx_seq_one_letter_code
_entity_poly.pdbx_strand_id
1 'polypeptide(L)'
;TIEDAKNGSLTFLANSKYAKRLDNSRTFAIIIKEELKIKGNITHLICDNTYLAYAKVSKLFSSKSNYKKNDSSNYFIHKSAELGSNIDIGPNVFIGENCKIGDGTIIHPNTTLLKNVIVGEGCIIHSNSVLGSDGFGFAPKNDGFEKIEQLGQLIIGNDVEIGAGCTIDRGAISNTIISGGVKLDNQI
;
A
#
# COMPACT_ATOMS: atom_id res chain seq x y z
N THR A 1 12.34 0.60 18.85
CA THR A 1 11.69 1.46 19.87
C THR A 1 12.73 2.34 20.59
N ILE A 2 12.28 3.26 21.47
CA ILE A 2 13.18 4.11 22.28
C ILE A 2 14.05 3.21 23.20
N GLU A 3 13.47 2.17 23.76
CA GLU A 3 14.14 1.25 24.70
C GLU A 3 15.17 0.34 24.01
N ASP A 4 14.93 -0.01 22.74
CA ASP A 4 15.82 -0.89 21.96
C ASP A 4 16.92 -0.12 21.22
N ALA A 5 16.99 1.20 21.42
CA ALA A 5 17.93 2.04 20.71
C ALA A 5 19.37 1.68 21.06
N LYS A 6 20.21 1.53 20.03
CA LYS A 6 21.65 1.28 20.14
C LYS A 6 22.44 2.56 19.84
N ASN A 7 23.72 2.56 20.12
CA ASN A 7 24.60 3.65 19.72
C ASN A 7 24.46 3.93 18.21
N GLY A 8 24.23 5.18 17.82
CA GLY A 8 23.99 5.59 16.44
C GLY A 8 22.52 5.52 15.99
N SER A 9 21.61 5.07 16.85
CA SER A 9 20.18 5.02 16.52
C SER A 9 19.54 6.39 16.46
N LEU A 10 18.63 6.57 15.50
CA LEU A 10 17.67 7.66 15.44
C LEU A 10 16.32 7.15 15.94
N THR A 11 15.72 7.90 16.89
CA THR A 11 14.38 7.62 17.43
C THR A 11 13.46 8.81 17.25
N PHE A 12 12.21 8.69 17.71
CA PHE A 12 11.28 9.82 17.75
C PHE A 12 10.43 9.80 19.01
N LEU A 13 10.02 10.98 19.48
CA LEU A 13 9.13 11.16 20.61
C LEU A 13 7.93 12.02 20.19
N ALA A 14 6.80 11.37 19.91
CA ALA A 14 5.56 12.05 19.55
C ALA A 14 4.64 12.30 20.76
N ASN A 15 4.83 11.55 21.87
CA ASN A 15 3.97 11.63 23.04
C ASN A 15 4.84 11.69 24.31
N SER A 16 4.61 12.71 25.12
CA SER A 16 5.33 12.95 26.38
C SER A 16 5.28 11.80 27.40
N LYS A 17 4.24 10.95 27.32
CA LYS A 17 4.12 9.75 28.18
C LYS A 17 5.33 8.81 28.08
N TYR A 18 6.01 8.82 26.94
CA TYR A 18 7.18 7.97 26.69
C TYR A 18 8.52 8.67 26.99
N ALA A 19 8.51 9.92 27.42
CA ALA A 19 9.74 10.67 27.69
C ALA A 19 10.65 9.98 28.72
N LYS A 20 10.08 9.41 29.78
CA LYS A 20 10.84 8.67 30.82
C LYS A 20 11.60 7.44 30.28
N ARG A 21 11.21 6.91 29.14
CA ARG A 21 11.90 5.77 28.50
C ARG A 21 13.24 6.18 27.88
N LEU A 22 13.46 7.47 27.70
CA LEU A 22 14.71 8.01 27.16
C LEU A 22 15.86 8.00 28.17
N ASP A 23 15.57 7.96 29.47
CA ASP A 23 16.58 7.99 30.54
C ASP A 23 17.57 6.81 30.44
N ASN A 24 17.11 5.67 29.91
CA ASN A 24 17.90 4.45 29.72
C ASN A 24 18.22 4.17 28.23
N SER A 25 17.86 5.09 27.34
CA SER A 25 18.05 4.91 25.88
C SER A 25 19.49 5.23 25.48
N ARG A 26 20.02 4.45 24.51
CA ARG A 26 21.30 4.74 23.84
C ARG A 26 21.10 5.49 22.53
N THR A 27 20.01 6.24 22.42
CA THR A 27 19.68 7.04 21.26
C THR A 27 20.76 8.08 20.97
N PHE A 28 21.23 8.16 19.73
CA PHE A 28 22.17 9.18 19.27
C PHE A 28 21.44 10.47 18.89
N ALA A 29 20.32 10.36 18.18
CA ALA A 29 19.49 11.49 17.77
C ALA A 29 18.00 11.17 17.95
N ILE A 30 17.22 12.23 18.19
CA ILE A 30 15.79 12.11 18.42
C ILE A 30 15.01 13.17 17.63
N ILE A 31 13.96 12.74 16.93
CA ILE A 31 12.97 13.63 16.33
C ILE A 31 11.95 13.99 17.40
N ILE A 32 11.80 15.27 17.71
CA ILE A 32 11.05 15.73 18.88
C ILE A 32 10.46 17.12 18.64
N LYS A 33 9.39 17.46 19.34
CA LYS A 33 8.88 18.83 19.41
C LYS A 33 9.72 19.68 20.37
N GLU A 34 9.77 21.00 20.14
CA GLU A 34 10.54 21.92 20.97
C GLU A 34 10.15 21.84 22.45
N GLU A 35 8.85 21.80 22.76
CA GLU A 35 8.33 21.72 24.12
C GLU A 35 8.64 20.42 24.87
N LEU A 36 9.06 19.38 24.13
CA LEU A 36 9.40 18.06 24.70
C LEU A 36 10.91 17.84 24.83
N LYS A 37 11.73 18.88 24.59
CA LYS A 37 13.19 18.78 24.74
C LYS A 37 13.60 18.15 26.07
N ILE A 38 14.52 17.23 26.00
CA ILE A 38 15.08 16.52 27.16
C ILE A 38 16.51 17.00 27.44
N LYS A 39 16.93 16.90 28.69
CA LYS A 39 18.34 17.17 29.09
C LYS A 39 19.19 15.93 28.73
N GLY A 40 20.42 16.15 28.31
CA GLY A 40 21.36 15.08 28.03
C GLY A 40 22.15 15.30 26.71
N ASN A 41 23.06 14.40 26.43
CA ASN A 41 23.92 14.48 25.26
C ASN A 41 23.28 13.75 24.04
N ILE A 42 22.04 14.14 23.71
CA ILE A 42 21.28 13.59 22.59
C ILE A 42 21.06 14.71 21.56
N THR A 43 21.32 14.43 20.29
CA THR A 43 21.02 15.39 19.22
C THR A 43 19.52 15.49 18.99
N HIS A 44 18.96 16.70 19.14
CA HIS A 44 17.54 16.95 18.91
C HIS A 44 17.29 17.44 17.49
N LEU A 45 16.43 16.74 16.76
CA LEU A 45 15.88 17.15 15.47
C LEU A 45 14.48 17.72 15.75
N ILE A 46 14.41 19.04 15.86
CA ILE A 46 13.18 19.72 16.23
C ILE A 46 12.24 19.86 15.03
N CYS A 47 10.96 19.53 15.24
CA CYS A 47 9.92 19.70 14.24
C CYS A 47 8.53 19.80 14.89
N ASP A 48 7.60 20.43 14.18
CA ASP A 48 6.21 20.62 14.66
C ASP A 48 5.40 19.32 14.63
N ASN A 49 5.66 18.46 13.65
CA ASN A 49 4.98 17.17 13.48
C ASN A 49 5.98 16.01 13.44
N THR A 50 6.24 15.44 14.62
CA THR A 50 7.20 14.34 14.79
C THR A 50 6.79 13.07 14.04
N TYR A 51 5.49 12.80 13.91
CA TYR A 51 5.01 11.62 13.20
C TYR A 51 5.23 11.74 11.69
N LEU A 52 4.95 12.92 11.12
CA LEU A 52 5.23 13.20 9.72
C LEU A 52 6.75 13.18 9.43
N ALA A 53 7.54 13.77 10.34
CA ALA A 53 8.99 13.74 10.22
C ALA A 53 9.53 12.31 10.27
N TYR A 54 9.04 11.48 11.19
CA TYR A 54 9.37 10.05 11.24
C TYR A 54 9.03 9.35 9.93
N ALA A 55 7.82 9.55 9.39
CA ALA A 55 7.40 8.96 8.11
C ALA A 55 8.30 9.38 6.93
N LYS A 56 8.74 10.65 6.90
CA LYS A 56 9.69 11.14 5.89
C LYS A 56 11.07 10.51 6.04
N VAL A 57 11.56 10.44 7.27
CA VAL A 57 12.89 9.89 7.58
C VAL A 57 12.93 8.38 7.35
N SER A 58 11.86 7.64 7.67
CA SER A 58 11.80 6.19 7.44
C SER A 58 12.05 5.81 5.98
N LYS A 59 11.67 6.68 5.04
CA LYS A 59 11.94 6.47 3.60
C LYS A 59 13.44 6.43 3.27
N LEU A 60 14.30 7.08 4.07
CA LEU A 60 15.76 7.06 3.88
C LEU A 60 16.39 5.71 4.26
N PHE A 61 15.71 4.94 5.10
CA PHE A 61 16.14 3.62 5.55
C PHE A 61 15.41 2.48 4.83
N SER A 62 14.43 2.81 3.99
CA SER A 62 13.69 1.82 3.22
C SER A 62 14.45 1.43 1.97
N SER A 63 14.74 0.14 1.81
CA SER A 63 15.13 -0.42 0.51
C SER A 63 13.85 -0.70 -0.28
N LYS A 64 13.65 0.00 -1.40
CA LYS A 64 12.53 -0.33 -2.31
C LYS A 64 12.77 -1.71 -2.92
N SER A 65 11.77 -2.57 -2.89
CA SER A 65 11.74 -3.75 -3.76
C SER A 65 11.82 -3.30 -5.22
N ASN A 66 12.61 -3.98 -6.01
CA ASN A 66 12.74 -3.71 -7.44
C ASN A 66 12.69 -5.05 -8.18
N TYR A 67 11.49 -5.43 -8.59
CA TYR A 67 11.25 -6.70 -9.29
C TYR A 67 11.82 -6.70 -10.71
N LYS A 68 12.03 -5.52 -11.32
CA LYS A 68 12.58 -5.37 -12.67
C LYS A 68 14.00 -5.94 -12.85
N LYS A 69 14.73 -6.17 -11.75
CA LYS A 69 16.11 -6.69 -11.80
C LYS A 69 16.18 -8.21 -11.92
N ASN A 70 15.09 -8.92 -11.76
CA ASN A 70 15.05 -10.37 -11.86
C ASN A 70 14.45 -10.77 -13.22
N ASP A 71 15.30 -11.20 -14.16
CA ASP A 71 14.91 -11.67 -15.51
C ASP A 71 14.00 -12.92 -15.52
N SER A 72 13.60 -13.42 -14.35
CA SER A 72 12.73 -14.58 -14.18
C SER A 72 11.36 -14.24 -13.60
N SER A 73 10.85 -13.03 -13.84
CA SER A 73 9.51 -12.65 -13.38
C SER A 73 8.46 -13.48 -14.14
N ASN A 74 7.93 -14.47 -13.45
CA ASN A 74 6.82 -15.27 -13.96
C ASN A 74 5.50 -14.54 -13.66
N TYR A 75 5.10 -13.62 -14.53
CA TYR A 75 3.81 -12.92 -14.45
C TYR A 75 3.07 -13.03 -15.78
N PHE A 76 1.76 -12.87 -15.76
CA PHE A 76 0.92 -12.83 -16.95
C PHE A 76 0.31 -11.45 -17.16
N ILE A 77 0.46 -10.91 -18.37
CA ILE A 77 -0.17 -9.65 -18.78
C ILE A 77 -0.93 -9.91 -20.06
N HIS A 78 -2.25 -9.69 -20.05
CA HIS A 78 -3.06 -9.84 -21.25
C HIS A 78 -2.66 -8.80 -22.30
N LYS A 79 -2.68 -9.19 -23.59
CA LYS A 79 -2.25 -8.33 -24.71
C LYS A 79 -3.02 -7.02 -24.87
N SER A 80 -4.24 -6.94 -24.34
CA SER A 80 -5.06 -5.72 -24.34
C SER A 80 -4.87 -4.86 -23.10
N ALA A 81 -4.03 -5.26 -22.14
CA ALA A 81 -3.74 -4.44 -20.99
C ALA A 81 -2.81 -3.28 -21.36
N GLU A 82 -3.12 -2.10 -20.85
CA GLU A 82 -2.34 -0.87 -21.03
C GLU A 82 -1.54 -0.59 -19.75
N LEU A 83 -0.22 -0.52 -19.88
CA LEU A 83 0.68 -0.26 -18.77
C LEU A 83 1.38 1.09 -18.97
N GLY A 84 1.37 1.92 -17.94
CA GLY A 84 2.13 3.15 -17.89
C GLY A 84 3.64 2.95 -17.72
N SER A 85 4.33 4.02 -17.43
CA SER A 85 5.78 4.04 -17.24
C SER A 85 6.19 3.67 -15.81
N ASN A 86 7.38 3.09 -15.64
CA ASN A 86 7.98 2.81 -14.32
C ASN A 86 7.14 1.95 -13.38
N ILE A 87 6.34 1.03 -13.92
CA ILE A 87 5.60 0.06 -13.14
C ILE A 87 6.56 -1.01 -12.63
N ASP A 88 6.38 -1.43 -11.38
CA ASP A 88 7.13 -2.53 -10.76
C ASP A 88 6.17 -3.70 -10.50
N ILE A 89 6.40 -4.85 -11.17
CA ILE A 89 5.50 -6.01 -11.15
C ILE A 89 6.24 -7.20 -10.53
N GLY A 90 5.70 -7.69 -9.41
CA GLY A 90 6.21 -8.87 -8.71
C GLY A 90 5.91 -10.19 -9.46
N PRO A 91 6.57 -11.28 -9.07
CA PRO A 91 6.31 -12.60 -9.63
C PRO A 91 4.87 -13.07 -9.35
N ASN A 92 4.37 -13.93 -10.25
CA ASN A 92 3.03 -14.52 -10.22
C ASN A 92 1.88 -13.50 -10.22
N VAL A 93 2.11 -12.27 -10.67
CA VAL A 93 1.05 -11.29 -10.89
C VAL A 93 0.27 -11.68 -12.15
N PHE A 94 -1.05 -11.58 -12.08
CA PHE A 94 -1.94 -11.73 -13.21
C PHE A 94 -2.64 -10.40 -13.53
N ILE A 95 -2.46 -9.89 -14.75
CA ILE A 95 -3.16 -8.71 -15.26
C ILE A 95 -4.03 -9.12 -16.44
N GLY A 96 -5.34 -9.04 -16.24
CA GLY A 96 -6.37 -9.50 -17.16
C GLY A 96 -6.65 -8.53 -18.29
N GLU A 97 -7.68 -8.91 -19.05
CA GLU A 97 -8.11 -8.21 -20.27
C GLU A 97 -8.55 -6.76 -19.97
N ASN A 98 -8.14 -5.81 -20.83
CA ASN A 98 -8.48 -4.40 -20.80
C ASN A 98 -8.17 -3.69 -19.46
N CYS A 99 -7.25 -4.22 -18.67
CA CYS A 99 -6.76 -3.51 -17.49
C CYS A 99 -5.93 -2.30 -17.90
N LYS A 100 -6.00 -1.23 -17.10
CA LYS A 100 -5.17 -0.03 -17.26
C LYS A 100 -4.44 0.26 -15.95
N ILE A 101 -3.13 0.40 -16.02
CA ILE A 101 -2.27 0.62 -14.85
C ILE A 101 -1.47 1.90 -15.05
N GLY A 102 -1.66 2.88 -14.17
CA GLY A 102 -0.99 4.17 -14.21
C GLY A 102 0.48 4.12 -13.82
N ASP A 103 1.19 5.20 -14.15
CA ASP A 103 2.63 5.36 -13.97
C ASP A 103 3.09 5.13 -12.53
N GLY A 104 4.26 4.53 -12.33
CA GLY A 104 4.90 4.39 -11.03
C GLY A 104 4.20 3.44 -10.05
N THR A 105 3.18 2.72 -10.48
CA THR A 105 2.44 1.76 -9.65
C THR A 105 3.28 0.52 -9.35
N ILE A 106 3.21 0.03 -8.12
CA ILE A 106 3.88 -1.18 -7.64
C ILE A 106 2.83 -2.26 -7.37
N ILE A 107 3.01 -3.43 -7.99
CA ILE A 107 2.13 -4.59 -7.82
C ILE A 107 2.98 -5.72 -7.23
N HIS A 108 2.69 -6.07 -5.99
CA HIS A 108 3.44 -7.09 -5.27
C HIS A 108 3.08 -8.50 -5.71
N PRO A 109 3.89 -9.53 -5.36
CA PRO A 109 3.72 -10.90 -5.82
C PRO A 109 2.34 -11.50 -5.56
N ASN A 110 1.90 -12.41 -6.45
CA ASN A 110 0.63 -13.15 -6.36
C ASN A 110 -0.63 -12.27 -6.38
N THR A 111 -0.55 -11.05 -6.86
CA THR A 111 -1.71 -10.17 -7.03
C THR A 111 -2.42 -10.51 -8.33
N THR A 112 -3.77 -10.51 -8.30
CA THR A 112 -4.61 -10.76 -9.46
C THR A 112 -5.47 -9.54 -9.76
N LEU A 113 -5.33 -8.98 -10.97
CA LEU A 113 -6.24 -7.99 -11.53
C LEU A 113 -7.05 -8.67 -12.64
N LEU A 114 -8.36 -8.81 -12.42
CA LEU A 114 -9.25 -9.41 -13.41
C LEU A 114 -9.58 -8.40 -14.52
N LYS A 115 -10.45 -8.77 -15.46
CA LYS A 115 -10.77 -7.93 -16.63
C LYS A 115 -11.31 -6.54 -16.24
N ASN A 116 -10.98 -5.52 -17.02
CA ASN A 116 -11.52 -4.15 -16.94
C ASN A 116 -11.23 -3.44 -15.60
N VAL A 117 -10.13 -3.76 -14.93
CA VAL A 117 -9.66 -3.03 -13.75
C VAL A 117 -8.83 -1.83 -14.18
N ILE A 118 -9.14 -0.65 -13.62
CA ILE A 118 -8.39 0.58 -13.84
C ILE A 118 -7.71 0.97 -12.54
N VAL A 119 -6.38 1.11 -12.59
CA VAL A 119 -5.54 1.54 -11.46
C VAL A 119 -4.85 2.84 -11.85
N GLY A 120 -4.96 3.85 -11.01
CA GLY A 120 -4.29 5.14 -11.20
C GLY A 120 -2.77 5.08 -11.01
N GLU A 121 -2.16 6.27 -10.99
CA GLU A 121 -0.72 6.45 -10.84
C GLU A 121 -0.27 6.30 -9.38
N GLY A 122 0.99 5.88 -9.16
CA GLY A 122 1.65 5.85 -7.85
C GLY A 122 1.01 4.93 -6.82
N CYS A 123 0.19 3.97 -7.25
CA CYS A 123 -0.47 3.02 -6.37
C CYS A 123 0.48 1.94 -5.86
N ILE A 124 0.16 1.35 -4.72
CA ILE A 124 0.82 0.18 -4.16
C ILE A 124 -0.23 -0.88 -3.88
N ILE A 125 -0.12 -2.03 -4.53
CA ILE A 125 -1.03 -3.16 -4.31
C ILE A 125 -0.22 -4.29 -3.70
N HIS A 126 -0.52 -4.60 -2.43
CA HIS A 126 0.21 -5.63 -1.70
C HIS A 126 -0.22 -7.04 -2.10
N SER A 127 0.63 -8.00 -1.73
CA SER A 127 0.56 -9.41 -2.16
C SER A 127 -0.77 -10.09 -1.87
N ASN A 128 -1.14 -11.04 -2.72
CA ASN A 128 -2.33 -11.90 -2.62
C ASN A 128 -3.67 -11.14 -2.70
N SER A 129 -3.69 -9.90 -3.17
CA SER A 129 -4.93 -9.16 -3.36
C SER A 129 -5.58 -9.55 -4.69
N VAL A 130 -6.92 -9.60 -4.71
CA VAL A 130 -7.72 -9.92 -5.88
C VAL A 130 -8.65 -8.75 -6.20
N LEU A 131 -8.47 -8.17 -7.38
CA LEU A 131 -9.12 -6.94 -7.79
C LEU A 131 -10.00 -7.17 -9.01
N GLY A 132 -11.26 -6.77 -8.93
CA GLY A 132 -12.22 -6.82 -10.03
C GLY A 132 -12.92 -8.17 -10.20
N SER A 133 -13.04 -8.96 -9.14
CA SER A 133 -13.90 -10.15 -9.14
C SER A 133 -15.36 -9.78 -9.32
N ASP A 134 -16.16 -10.76 -9.73
CA ASP A 134 -17.60 -10.61 -9.69
C ASP A 134 -18.08 -10.53 -8.24
N GLY A 135 -18.97 -9.59 -7.96
CA GLY A 135 -19.69 -9.53 -6.70
C GLY A 135 -20.69 -10.70 -6.54
N PHE A 136 -21.14 -10.94 -5.33
CA PHE A 136 -22.09 -12.02 -5.01
C PHE A 136 -23.53 -11.57 -5.32
N GLY A 137 -23.98 -11.81 -6.56
CA GLY A 137 -25.30 -11.44 -7.02
C GLY A 137 -26.05 -12.63 -7.63
N PHE A 138 -27.19 -13.04 -7.02
CA PHE A 138 -28.04 -14.14 -7.49
C PHE A 138 -29.51 -13.82 -7.31
N ALA A 139 -30.32 -14.12 -8.32
CA ALA A 139 -31.78 -14.06 -8.25
C ALA A 139 -32.34 -15.45 -7.89
N PRO A 140 -33.23 -15.57 -6.90
CA PRO A 140 -33.88 -16.85 -6.59
C PRO A 140 -34.82 -17.25 -7.71
N LYS A 141 -34.85 -18.54 -8.04
CA LYS A 141 -35.84 -19.18 -8.93
C LYS A 141 -36.34 -20.47 -8.30
N ASN A 142 -37.39 -21.09 -8.86
CA ASN A 142 -38.08 -22.25 -8.24
C ASN A 142 -37.14 -23.42 -7.92
N ASP A 143 -36.09 -23.63 -8.72
CA ASP A 143 -35.14 -24.76 -8.62
C ASP A 143 -33.71 -24.31 -8.35
N GLY A 144 -33.51 -23.19 -7.67
CA GLY A 144 -32.18 -22.71 -7.31
C GLY A 144 -31.96 -21.21 -7.49
N PHE A 145 -30.83 -20.84 -8.10
CA PHE A 145 -30.42 -19.46 -8.26
C PHE A 145 -29.95 -19.18 -9.69
N GLU A 146 -30.24 -18.00 -10.21
CA GLU A 146 -29.70 -17.48 -11.45
C GLU A 146 -28.66 -16.41 -11.15
N LYS A 147 -27.45 -16.52 -11.71
CA LYS A 147 -26.39 -15.53 -11.50
C LYS A 147 -26.75 -14.20 -12.14
N ILE A 148 -26.54 -13.11 -11.40
CA ILE A 148 -26.61 -11.76 -11.92
C ILE A 148 -25.21 -11.38 -12.42
N GLU A 149 -25.08 -11.15 -13.73
CA GLU A 149 -23.81 -10.75 -14.34
C GLU A 149 -23.33 -9.40 -13.81
N GLN A 150 -22.03 -9.31 -13.56
CA GLN A 150 -21.39 -8.09 -13.02
C GLN A 150 -20.80 -7.29 -14.18
N LEU A 151 -21.50 -6.23 -14.60
CA LEU A 151 -21.22 -5.49 -15.84
C LEU A 151 -20.35 -4.24 -15.60
N GLY A 152 -20.25 -3.79 -14.34
CA GLY A 152 -19.44 -2.64 -13.96
C GLY A 152 -17.94 -2.97 -13.94
N GLN A 153 -17.15 -1.96 -13.62
CA GLN A 153 -15.70 -2.02 -13.49
C GLN A 153 -15.26 -1.80 -12.04
N LEU A 154 -13.99 -2.07 -11.75
CA LEU A 154 -13.30 -1.53 -10.58
C LEU A 154 -12.37 -0.41 -11.04
N ILE A 155 -12.53 0.77 -10.45
CA ILE A 155 -11.73 1.96 -10.73
C ILE A 155 -11.03 2.40 -9.45
N ILE A 156 -9.71 2.45 -9.47
CA ILE A 156 -8.84 2.85 -8.37
C ILE A 156 -8.14 4.14 -8.78
N GLY A 157 -8.28 5.19 -7.97
CA GLY A 157 -7.64 6.49 -8.20
C GLY A 157 -6.13 6.48 -7.95
N ASN A 158 -5.50 7.65 -8.05
CA ASN A 158 -4.06 7.81 -7.86
C ASN A 158 -3.65 7.69 -6.36
N ASP A 159 -2.39 7.32 -6.11
CA ASP A 159 -1.78 7.27 -4.76
C ASP A 159 -2.55 6.40 -3.75
N VAL A 160 -3.26 5.39 -4.22
CA VAL A 160 -3.98 4.41 -3.39
C VAL A 160 -3.00 3.32 -2.93
N GLU A 161 -3.15 2.89 -1.67
CA GLU A 161 -2.45 1.72 -1.15
C GLU A 161 -3.46 0.67 -0.70
N ILE A 162 -3.33 -0.54 -1.22
CA ILE A 162 -4.20 -1.68 -0.92
C ILE A 162 -3.37 -2.72 -0.19
N GLY A 163 -3.76 -3.04 1.04
CA GLY A 163 -3.10 -4.02 1.90
C GLY A 163 -3.14 -5.44 1.33
N ALA A 164 -2.41 -6.33 1.96
CA ALA A 164 -2.29 -7.71 1.51
C ALA A 164 -3.61 -8.51 1.70
N GLY A 165 -3.91 -9.38 0.73
CA GLY A 165 -5.07 -10.26 0.79
C GLY A 165 -6.43 -9.55 0.71
N CYS A 166 -6.47 -8.31 0.20
CA CYS A 166 -7.73 -7.61 -0.05
C CYS A 166 -8.49 -8.20 -1.24
N THR A 167 -9.82 -8.20 -1.15
CA THR A 167 -10.71 -8.64 -2.24
C THR A 167 -11.69 -7.55 -2.58
N ILE A 168 -11.56 -6.94 -3.76
CA ILE A 168 -12.38 -5.80 -4.18
C ILE A 168 -13.10 -6.16 -5.47
N ASP A 169 -14.41 -6.31 -5.37
CA ASP A 169 -15.24 -6.71 -6.49
C ASP A 169 -15.57 -5.53 -7.41
N ARG A 170 -15.83 -5.84 -8.67
CA ARG A 170 -16.43 -4.90 -9.63
C ARG A 170 -17.88 -4.64 -9.27
N GLY A 171 -18.44 -3.54 -9.71
CA GLY A 171 -19.84 -3.26 -9.52
C GLY A 171 -20.77 -4.10 -10.41
N ALA A 172 -21.99 -4.31 -9.96
CA ALA A 172 -22.97 -5.09 -10.70
C ALA A 172 -23.41 -4.38 -12.02
N ILE A 173 -23.75 -3.09 -11.94
CA ILE A 173 -24.15 -2.24 -13.07
C ILE A 173 -23.25 -1.01 -13.13
N SER A 174 -23.17 -0.25 -12.05
CA SER A 174 -22.25 0.87 -11.90
C SER A 174 -20.87 0.39 -11.44
N ASN A 175 -19.88 1.26 -11.49
CA ASN A 175 -18.53 0.91 -11.09
C ASN A 175 -18.35 0.89 -9.58
N THR A 176 -17.49 -0.01 -9.07
CA THR A 176 -16.86 0.13 -7.77
C THR A 176 -15.72 1.15 -7.89
N ILE A 177 -15.69 2.15 -7.02
CA ILE A 177 -14.71 3.23 -7.10
C ILE A 177 -13.96 3.37 -5.77
N ILE A 178 -12.63 3.30 -5.83
CA ILE A 178 -11.72 3.65 -4.74
C ILE A 178 -11.11 5.01 -5.08
N SER A 179 -11.45 6.04 -4.33
CA SER A 179 -10.95 7.40 -4.58
C SER A 179 -9.45 7.53 -4.36
N GLY A 180 -8.82 8.52 -5.00
CA GLY A 180 -7.40 8.78 -4.85
C GLY A 180 -6.97 9.01 -3.41
N GLY A 181 -5.76 8.56 -3.05
CA GLY A 181 -5.17 8.69 -1.72
C GLY A 181 -5.69 7.73 -0.65
N VAL A 182 -6.68 6.90 -0.94
CA VAL A 182 -7.23 5.91 0.00
C VAL A 182 -6.15 4.90 0.42
N LYS A 183 -6.17 4.53 1.70
CA LYS A 183 -5.32 3.48 2.29
C LYS A 183 -6.22 2.42 2.90
N LEU A 184 -6.21 1.22 2.31
CA LEU A 184 -6.89 0.04 2.82
C LEU A 184 -5.88 -0.81 3.58
N ASP A 185 -6.24 -1.27 4.76
CA ASP A 185 -5.43 -2.23 5.51
C ASP A 185 -5.59 -3.63 4.91
N ASN A 186 -4.92 -4.61 5.48
CA ASN A 186 -4.95 -5.98 4.99
C ASN A 186 -6.35 -6.62 5.15
N GLN A 187 -6.71 -7.50 4.20
CA GLN A 187 -7.92 -8.33 4.28
C GLN A 187 -9.24 -7.53 4.35
N ILE A 188 -9.33 -6.47 3.58
CA ILE A 188 -10.58 -5.72 3.35
C ILE A 188 -11.30 -6.32 2.13
#